data_8ff4c1f0b2336076b6e5ffa05ff85e20
#
_entry.id   8ff4c1f0b2336076b6e5ffa05ff85e20
#
_cell.length_a   1.000
_cell.length_b   1.000
_cell.length_c   1.000
_cell.angle_alpha   90.00
_cell.angle_beta   90.00
_cell.angle_gamma   90.00
#
_symmetry.space_group_name_H-M   'P 1'
#
loop_
_entity.id
_entity.type
_entity.pdbx_description
1 polymer ?
#
loop_
_entity_poly.entity_id
_entity_poly.type
_entity_poly.pdbx_seq_one_letter_code
_entity_poly.pdbx_strand_id
1 'polypeptide(L)'
;MKRPLLIAAAASVYLVAAWMVAPGFYDGFGPTQPYNWVCPPPIAGANSGVTAASGHLVINVIDGTSDANTAFTADGQMSVSFLPGAFQAAGKTHVTVDITPVSPCPNSPDFHFATNVYQVTADAPLIQVPPTTTQCHPACVAMLYSAISPAPSFVYLAASPNGPWKNIGGTENQQLVIRADTNQLGYFVGGYPANAVNKNPPASSQLLPIAVAVLIVGVLIAGIPLAILRRRAAGNVDEESDEEDDPEVTPRT
;
A
#
# COMPACT_ATOMS: atom_id res chain seq x y z
N MET A 1 -38.22 17.23 20.25
CA MET A 1 -37.54 17.36 18.93
C MET A 1 -36.02 17.31 18.98
N LYS A 2 -35.32 17.17 20.10
CA LYS A 2 -33.82 17.27 20.23
C LYS A 2 -33.07 15.92 20.11
N ARG A 3 -33.75 14.78 20.32
CA ARG A 3 -33.12 13.44 20.22
C ARG A 3 -32.74 13.03 18.78
N PRO A 4 -33.56 13.28 17.71
CA PRO A 4 -33.19 12.88 16.36
C PRO A 4 -32.00 13.67 15.83
N LEU A 5 -31.78 14.91 16.26
CA LEU A 5 -30.65 15.73 15.85
C LEU A 5 -29.32 15.22 16.41
N LEU A 6 -29.31 14.72 17.65
CA LEU A 6 -28.12 14.11 18.26
C LEU A 6 -27.75 12.78 17.61
N ILE A 7 -28.75 11.97 17.23
CA ILE A 7 -28.52 10.70 16.53
C ILE A 7 -27.97 11.00 15.12
N ALA A 8 -28.52 11.98 14.41
CA ALA A 8 -28.02 12.38 13.09
C ALA A 8 -26.59 12.91 13.16
N ALA A 9 -26.26 13.71 14.16
CA ALA A 9 -24.90 14.22 14.36
C ALA A 9 -23.90 13.06 14.66
N ALA A 10 -24.28 12.14 15.55
CA ALA A 10 -23.45 10.99 15.89
C ALA A 10 -23.24 10.05 14.66
N ALA A 11 -24.30 9.83 13.89
CA ALA A 11 -24.23 9.04 12.66
C ALA A 11 -23.32 9.71 11.59
N SER A 12 -23.40 11.04 11.46
CA SER A 12 -22.54 11.78 10.52
C SER A 12 -21.06 11.72 10.94
N VAL A 13 -20.76 11.86 12.24
CA VAL A 13 -19.39 11.72 12.75
C VAL A 13 -18.88 10.29 12.56
N TYR A 14 -19.72 9.29 12.79
CA TYR A 14 -19.37 7.89 12.56
C TYR A 14 -19.09 7.61 11.07
N LEU A 15 -19.93 8.12 10.16
CA LEU A 15 -19.75 7.94 8.71
C LEU A 15 -18.47 8.63 8.21
N VAL A 16 -18.17 9.84 8.69
CA VAL A 16 -16.94 10.56 8.34
C VAL A 16 -15.72 9.81 8.90
N ALA A 17 -15.76 9.35 10.14
CA ALA A 17 -14.69 8.56 10.73
C ALA A 17 -14.51 7.22 10.01
N ALA A 18 -15.60 6.52 9.68
CA ALA A 18 -15.55 5.29 8.91
C ALA A 18 -15.01 5.52 7.50
N TRP A 19 -15.35 6.63 6.85
CA TRP A 19 -14.83 6.98 5.53
C TRP A 19 -13.33 7.32 5.55
N MET A 20 -12.84 7.94 6.64
CA MET A 20 -11.41 8.21 6.82
C MET A 20 -10.58 6.96 7.15
N VAL A 21 -11.18 5.97 7.81
CA VAL A 21 -10.48 4.74 8.26
C VAL A 21 -10.65 3.61 7.24
N ALA A 22 -11.81 3.53 6.56
CA ALA A 22 -12.14 2.47 5.62
C ALA A 22 -11.15 2.31 4.44
N PRO A 23 -10.65 3.38 3.78
CA PRO A 23 -9.69 3.21 2.70
C PRO A 23 -8.45 2.42 3.09
N GLY A 24 -7.90 2.65 4.28
CA GLY A 24 -6.71 1.95 4.76
C GLY A 24 -6.91 0.45 5.06
N PHE A 25 -8.15 0.02 5.27
CA PHE A 25 -8.46 -1.39 5.54
C PHE A 25 -8.94 -2.16 4.31
N TYR A 26 -9.48 -1.45 3.32
CA TYR A 26 -10.06 -2.09 2.11
C TYR A 26 -9.10 -2.18 0.93
N ASP A 27 -7.97 -1.48 0.95
CA ASP A 27 -6.99 -1.51 -0.13
C ASP A 27 -6.16 -2.81 -0.20
N GLY A 28 -6.52 -3.81 0.60
CA GLY A 28 -5.80 -5.09 0.62
C GLY A 28 -4.39 -5.00 1.23
N PHE A 29 -4.01 -3.82 1.68
CA PHE A 29 -2.77 -3.63 2.43
C PHE A 29 -3.00 -4.07 3.87
N GLY A 30 -2.65 -5.31 4.17
CA GLY A 30 -2.30 -5.67 5.54
C GLY A 30 -1.28 -4.66 6.08
N PRO A 31 -1.15 -4.51 7.41
CA PRO A 31 -0.09 -3.69 7.99
C PRO A 31 1.21 -4.05 7.27
N THR A 32 1.89 -3.05 6.72
CA THR A 32 3.14 -3.24 5.99
C THR A 32 4.05 -4.08 6.87
N GLN A 33 4.17 -5.35 6.52
CA GLN A 33 5.07 -6.25 7.23
C GLN A 33 6.48 -5.65 7.15
N PRO A 34 7.31 -5.77 8.18
CA PRO A 34 8.68 -5.29 8.09
C PRO A 34 9.32 -5.90 6.84
N TYR A 35 9.93 -5.07 6.00
CA TYR A 35 10.57 -5.50 4.78
C TYR A 35 11.73 -6.44 5.11
N ASN A 36 11.75 -7.62 4.49
CA ASN A 36 12.77 -8.65 4.71
C ASN A 36 14.01 -8.33 3.88
N TRP A 37 14.98 -7.68 4.50
CA TRP A 37 16.20 -7.27 3.81
C TRP A 37 17.24 -8.38 3.77
N VAL A 38 17.70 -8.75 2.57
CA VAL A 38 18.99 -9.42 2.35
C VAL A 38 20.10 -8.36 2.34
N CYS A 39 19.81 -7.23 1.71
CA CYS A 39 20.72 -6.13 1.45
C CYS A 39 20.12 -4.82 1.99
N PRO A 40 20.18 -4.59 3.31
CA PRO A 40 19.60 -3.39 3.89
C PRO A 40 20.30 -2.14 3.39
N PRO A 41 19.57 -1.09 3.00
CA PRO A 41 20.15 0.18 2.65
C PRO A 41 20.83 0.81 3.90
N PRO A 42 21.88 1.61 3.75
CA PRO A 42 22.62 2.20 4.87
C PRO A 42 21.75 3.00 5.85
N ILE A 43 20.63 3.54 5.36
CA ILE A 43 19.68 4.37 6.13
C ILE A 43 18.80 3.52 7.06
N ALA A 44 18.66 2.22 6.79
CA ALA A 44 17.62 1.41 7.42
C ALA A 44 17.91 1.02 8.87
N GLY A 45 19.13 1.17 9.38
CA GLY A 45 19.48 0.67 10.72
C GLY A 45 19.11 -0.81 10.88
N ALA A 46 19.23 -1.57 9.81
CA ALA A 46 18.41 -2.73 9.56
C ALA A 46 18.77 -3.91 10.43
N ASN A 47 17.83 -4.33 11.21
CA ASN A 47 17.79 -5.68 11.73
C ASN A 47 17.47 -6.64 10.59
N SER A 48 18.48 -7.20 9.99
CA SER A 48 18.41 -8.25 8.98
C SER A 48 18.16 -9.64 9.60
N GLY A 49 17.27 -9.72 10.58
CA GLY A 49 16.94 -11.00 11.22
C GLY A 49 16.04 -11.91 10.38
N VAL A 50 15.47 -11.41 9.27
CA VAL A 50 14.54 -12.16 8.44
C VAL A 50 15.10 -12.22 7.02
N THR A 51 15.33 -13.43 6.52
CA THR A 51 15.79 -13.64 5.14
C THR A 51 14.64 -13.43 4.18
N ALA A 52 14.88 -12.70 3.07
CA ALA A 52 13.91 -12.60 1.97
C ALA A 52 13.57 -13.97 1.40
N ALA A 53 12.32 -14.16 1.01
CA ALA A 53 11.82 -15.45 0.54
C ALA A 53 12.05 -15.66 -0.95
N SER A 54 12.11 -16.93 -1.35
CA SER A 54 12.09 -17.36 -2.75
C SER A 54 10.66 -17.56 -3.25
N GLY A 55 10.49 -17.66 -4.57
CA GLY A 55 9.27 -18.01 -5.25
C GLY A 55 9.48 -19.13 -6.25
N HIS A 56 8.46 -19.95 -6.46
CA HIS A 56 8.45 -21.03 -7.42
C HIS A 56 7.07 -21.13 -8.08
N LEU A 57 7.06 -21.32 -9.41
CA LEU A 57 5.83 -21.41 -10.20
C LEU A 57 6.00 -22.44 -11.31
N VAL A 58 4.99 -23.26 -11.52
CA VAL A 58 4.84 -24.13 -12.70
C VAL A 58 3.70 -23.60 -13.56
N ILE A 59 3.99 -23.28 -14.81
CA ILE A 59 3.05 -22.76 -15.80
C ILE A 59 2.74 -23.89 -16.78
N ASN A 60 1.47 -24.18 -17.02
CA ASN A 60 1.07 -25.18 -18.00
C ASN A 60 1.30 -24.68 -19.42
N VAL A 61 1.60 -25.62 -20.31
CA VAL A 61 1.75 -25.38 -21.74
C VAL A 61 0.73 -26.26 -22.48
N ILE A 62 -0.16 -25.62 -23.22
CA ILE A 62 -1.18 -26.26 -24.03
C ILE A 62 -0.93 -25.92 -25.50
N ASP A 63 -0.78 -26.90 -26.33
CA ASP A 63 -0.51 -26.74 -27.76
C ASP A 63 0.68 -25.80 -28.07
N GLY A 64 1.75 -25.89 -27.25
CA GLY A 64 2.95 -25.09 -27.35
C GLY A 64 2.82 -23.67 -26.83
N THR A 65 1.66 -23.30 -26.29
CA THR A 65 1.38 -21.98 -25.71
C THR A 65 1.36 -22.06 -24.19
N SER A 66 2.17 -21.25 -23.51
CA SER A 66 2.14 -21.15 -22.05
C SER A 66 0.93 -20.36 -21.57
N ASP A 67 0.30 -20.80 -20.48
CA ASP A 67 -0.79 -20.06 -19.84
C ASP A 67 -0.29 -18.75 -19.22
N ALA A 68 -1.21 -17.81 -19.03
CA ALA A 68 -0.95 -16.65 -18.20
C ALA A 68 -0.81 -17.05 -16.75
N ASN A 69 0.22 -16.56 -16.05
CA ASN A 69 0.39 -16.83 -14.63
C ASN A 69 1.34 -15.79 -13.98
N THR A 70 1.37 -15.77 -12.64
CA THR A 70 2.25 -14.87 -11.88
C THR A 70 3.00 -15.66 -10.81
N ALA A 71 4.31 -15.60 -10.84
CA ALA A 71 5.18 -16.08 -9.77
C ALA A 71 5.30 -15.02 -8.67
N PHE A 72 5.25 -15.45 -7.42
CA PHE A 72 5.44 -14.59 -6.25
C PHE A 72 6.50 -15.17 -5.34
N THR A 73 7.29 -14.31 -4.70
CA THR A 73 8.04 -14.71 -3.51
C THR A 73 7.08 -14.96 -2.34
N ALA A 74 7.42 -15.88 -1.44
CA ALA A 74 6.53 -16.24 -0.34
C ALA A 74 6.25 -15.07 0.63
N ASP A 75 7.13 -14.06 0.66
CA ASP A 75 6.96 -12.80 1.42
C ASP A 75 6.26 -11.70 0.62
N GLY A 76 5.93 -11.94 -0.65
CA GLY A 76 5.26 -10.98 -1.52
C GLY A 76 6.13 -9.79 -1.96
N GLN A 77 7.44 -9.81 -1.70
CA GLN A 77 8.33 -8.68 -2.03
C GLN A 77 8.64 -8.56 -3.52
N MET A 78 8.52 -9.65 -4.27
CA MET A 78 8.68 -9.67 -5.72
C MET A 78 7.62 -10.54 -6.37
N SER A 79 7.16 -10.10 -7.52
CA SER A 79 6.35 -10.92 -8.43
C SER A 79 6.77 -10.73 -9.88
N VAL A 80 6.55 -11.78 -10.68
CA VAL A 80 6.75 -11.74 -12.14
C VAL A 80 5.51 -12.31 -12.80
N SER A 81 4.82 -11.48 -13.58
CA SER A 81 3.63 -11.86 -14.33
C SER A 81 3.99 -12.18 -15.77
N PHE A 82 3.44 -13.24 -16.30
CA PHE A 82 3.63 -13.72 -17.65
C PHE A 82 2.30 -13.71 -18.38
N LEU A 83 2.27 -13.17 -19.60
CA LEU A 83 1.10 -13.26 -20.49
C LEU A 83 1.02 -14.62 -21.17
N PRO A 84 -0.14 -14.99 -21.74
CA PRO A 84 -0.26 -16.21 -22.53
C PRO A 84 0.78 -16.23 -23.66
N GLY A 85 1.46 -17.34 -23.82
CA GLY A 85 2.50 -17.48 -24.85
C GLY A 85 3.80 -16.73 -24.57
N ALA A 86 4.04 -16.30 -23.32
CA ALA A 86 5.26 -15.57 -22.94
C ALA A 86 6.55 -16.35 -23.18
N PHE A 87 6.50 -17.69 -23.21
CA PHE A 87 7.66 -18.56 -23.33
C PHE A 87 7.75 -19.26 -24.66
N GLN A 88 8.99 -19.51 -25.13
CA GLN A 88 9.27 -20.43 -26.23
C GLN A 88 9.18 -21.87 -25.69
N ALA A 89 7.97 -22.41 -25.62
CA ALA A 89 7.67 -23.65 -24.91
C ALA A 89 7.33 -24.82 -25.85
N ALA A 90 7.75 -24.79 -27.11
CA ALA A 90 7.52 -25.86 -28.07
C ALA A 90 8.04 -27.22 -27.54
N GLY A 91 7.16 -28.22 -27.53
CA GLY A 91 7.48 -29.56 -27.04
C GLY A 91 7.51 -29.73 -25.53
N LYS A 92 7.20 -28.69 -24.75
CA LYS A 92 7.04 -28.74 -23.30
C LYS A 92 5.58 -28.91 -22.92
N THR A 93 5.31 -29.52 -21.76
CA THR A 93 3.99 -29.56 -21.13
C THR A 93 3.85 -28.52 -20.00
N HIS A 94 4.97 -28.01 -19.51
CA HIS A 94 5.03 -26.98 -18.50
C HIS A 94 6.34 -26.18 -18.60
N VAL A 95 6.34 -25.00 -18.02
CA VAL A 95 7.50 -24.14 -17.80
C VAL A 95 7.63 -23.87 -16.33
N THR A 96 8.82 -24.08 -15.78
CA THR A 96 9.13 -23.79 -14.36
C THR A 96 9.83 -22.45 -14.26
N VAL A 97 9.39 -21.63 -13.31
CA VAL A 97 9.98 -20.32 -12.99
C VAL A 97 10.38 -20.28 -11.54
N ASP A 98 11.60 -19.82 -11.27
CA ASP A 98 12.12 -19.63 -9.92
C ASP A 98 12.52 -18.18 -9.70
N ILE A 99 12.19 -17.64 -8.51
CA ILE A 99 12.61 -16.34 -8.03
C ILE A 99 13.46 -16.57 -6.77
N THR A 100 14.70 -16.10 -6.79
CA THR A 100 15.64 -16.34 -5.67
C THR A 100 16.29 -15.03 -5.25
N PRO A 101 16.22 -14.63 -3.96
CA PRO A 101 16.95 -13.48 -3.46
C PRO A 101 18.46 -13.71 -3.53
N VAL A 102 19.22 -12.69 -3.89
CA VAL A 102 20.66 -12.79 -4.12
C VAL A 102 21.43 -12.45 -2.87
N SER A 103 22.33 -13.36 -2.45
CA SER A 103 23.26 -13.17 -1.34
C SER A 103 24.64 -13.74 -1.75
N PRO A 104 25.76 -13.06 -1.42
CA PRO A 104 25.89 -11.75 -0.75
C PRO A 104 25.36 -10.59 -1.62
N CYS A 105 25.18 -9.44 -0.97
CA CYS A 105 24.63 -8.25 -1.63
C CYS A 105 25.49 -7.79 -2.78
N PRO A 106 24.94 -7.71 -4.00
CA PRO A 106 25.60 -7.04 -5.10
C PRO A 106 25.72 -5.53 -4.81
N ASN A 107 26.60 -4.87 -5.54
CA ASN A 107 26.80 -3.42 -5.45
C ASN A 107 26.70 -2.79 -6.82
N SER A 108 26.26 -1.54 -6.89
CA SER A 108 26.32 -0.72 -8.09
C SER A 108 26.94 0.63 -7.78
N PRO A 109 27.91 1.12 -8.57
CA PRO A 109 28.45 2.45 -8.41
C PRO A 109 27.50 3.55 -8.89
N ASP A 110 26.54 3.20 -9.76
CA ASP A 110 25.74 4.17 -10.51
C ASP A 110 24.43 4.56 -9.81
N PHE A 111 23.94 3.68 -8.93
CA PHE A 111 22.66 3.88 -8.24
C PHE A 111 22.60 3.11 -6.93
N HIS A 112 21.68 3.49 -6.06
CA HIS A 112 21.40 2.81 -4.80
C HIS A 112 20.22 1.86 -4.92
N PHE A 113 20.31 0.72 -4.26
CA PHE A 113 19.21 -0.27 -4.23
C PHE A 113 18.13 0.16 -3.25
N ALA A 114 16.88 0.16 -3.73
CA ALA A 114 15.68 0.41 -2.93
C ALA A 114 14.96 -0.89 -2.56
N THR A 115 15.31 -2.00 -3.22
CA THR A 115 14.75 -3.34 -3.00
C THR A 115 15.88 -4.35 -2.82
N ASN A 116 15.55 -5.59 -2.43
CA ASN A 116 16.46 -6.70 -2.61
C ASN A 116 16.74 -6.95 -4.10
N VAL A 117 17.88 -7.58 -4.38
CA VAL A 117 18.16 -8.13 -5.71
C VAL A 117 17.60 -9.53 -5.79
N TYR A 118 16.86 -9.82 -6.86
CA TYR A 118 16.32 -11.14 -7.13
C TYR A 118 16.79 -11.68 -8.46
N GLN A 119 17.19 -12.93 -8.48
CA GLN A 119 17.40 -13.68 -9.71
C GLN A 119 16.08 -14.34 -10.11
N VAL A 120 15.69 -14.16 -11.36
CA VAL A 120 14.55 -14.84 -11.97
C VAL A 120 15.08 -15.75 -13.07
N THR A 121 14.79 -17.02 -12.97
CA THR A 121 15.16 -18.03 -13.97
C THR A 121 13.92 -18.79 -14.43
N ALA A 122 13.98 -19.29 -15.66
CA ALA A 122 13.00 -20.26 -16.16
C ALA A 122 13.69 -21.30 -17.03
N ASP A 123 13.06 -22.46 -17.14
CA ASP A 123 13.55 -23.58 -17.95
C ASP A 123 13.19 -23.45 -19.46
N ALA A 124 12.54 -22.33 -19.83
CA ALA A 124 12.31 -21.89 -21.21
C ALA A 124 12.58 -20.39 -21.35
N PRO A 125 13.15 -19.92 -22.49
CA PRO A 125 13.38 -18.51 -22.71
C PRO A 125 12.06 -17.78 -23.01
N LEU A 126 12.02 -16.50 -22.63
CA LEU A 126 10.92 -15.61 -23.03
C LEU A 126 10.94 -15.39 -24.56
N ILE A 127 9.77 -15.18 -25.13
CA ILE A 127 9.67 -14.72 -26.51
C ILE A 127 10.26 -13.32 -26.63
N GLN A 128 10.93 -13.06 -27.75
CA GLN A 128 11.42 -11.73 -28.06
C GLN A 128 10.32 -10.95 -28.79
N VAL A 129 9.78 -9.94 -28.12
CA VAL A 129 8.74 -9.09 -28.69
C VAL A 129 9.31 -7.69 -28.87
N PRO A 130 9.05 -7.03 -30.00
CA PRO A 130 9.39 -5.63 -30.11
C PRO A 130 8.76 -4.83 -28.99
N PRO A 131 9.39 -3.77 -28.48
CA PRO A 131 8.80 -2.89 -27.49
C PRO A 131 7.52 -2.27 -28.09
N THR A 132 6.41 -2.93 -27.87
CA THR A 132 5.09 -2.49 -28.31
C THR A 132 4.33 -1.94 -27.13
N THR A 133 3.27 -1.21 -27.41
CA THR A 133 2.44 -0.45 -26.50
C THR A 133 1.65 -1.28 -25.48
N THR A 134 1.73 -2.59 -25.50
CA THR A 134 1.04 -3.48 -24.55
C THR A 134 1.86 -3.65 -23.29
N GLN A 135 1.34 -3.17 -22.18
CA GLN A 135 1.94 -3.35 -20.86
C GLN A 135 2.07 -4.84 -20.53
N CYS A 136 3.16 -5.22 -19.86
CA CYS A 136 3.47 -6.58 -19.42
C CYS A 136 3.69 -7.60 -20.53
N HIS A 137 4.11 -7.21 -21.70
CA HIS A 137 4.34 -8.17 -22.79
C HIS A 137 5.84 -8.37 -23.06
N PRO A 138 6.39 -9.60 -23.01
CA PRO A 138 5.75 -10.88 -22.66
C PRO A 138 5.60 -11.07 -21.14
N ALA A 139 6.35 -10.31 -20.34
CA ALA A 139 6.34 -10.39 -18.90
C ALA A 139 6.50 -9.00 -18.25
N CYS A 140 6.14 -8.90 -16.99
CA CYS A 140 6.51 -7.75 -16.17
C CYS A 140 6.91 -8.18 -14.77
N VAL A 141 7.80 -7.40 -14.18
CA VAL A 141 8.21 -7.53 -12.79
C VAL A 141 7.55 -6.46 -11.96
N ALA A 142 7.15 -6.82 -10.75
CA ALA A 142 6.72 -5.87 -9.73
C ALA A 142 7.48 -6.15 -8.44
N MET A 143 8.04 -5.09 -7.85
CA MET A 143 8.89 -5.17 -6.67
C MET A 143 8.34 -4.24 -5.59
N LEU A 144 8.07 -4.81 -4.43
CA LEU A 144 7.75 -4.05 -3.23
C LEU A 144 9.02 -3.38 -2.71
N TYR A 145 8.92 -2.15 -2.26
CA TYR A 145 10.01 -1.44 -1.58
C TYR A 145 9.56 -0.92 -0.22
N SER A 146 10.52 -0.65 0.65
CA SER A 146 10.20 -0.19 2.01
C SER A 146 9.95 1.32 2.06
N ALA A 147 8.97 1.76 2.85
CA ALA A 147 8.70 3.17 3.09
C ALA A 147 9.87 3.93 3.78
N ILE A 148 10.81 3.23 4.38
CA ILE A 148 12.00 3.83 5.02
C ILE A 148 13.12 4.17 4.02
N SER A 149 13.09 3.58 2.81
CA SER A 149 14.03 3.90 1.73
C SER A 149 13.42 4.91 0.76
N PRO A 150 14.24 5.69 0.02
CA PRO A 150 13.74 6.45 -1.11
C PRO A 150 13.00 5.55 -2.10
N ALA A 151 11.90 6.04 -2.67
CA ALA A 151 11.19 5.32 -3.70
C ALA A 151 12.11 5.04 -4.89
N PRO A 152 12.11 3.81 -5.45
CA PRO A 152 12.87 3.50 -6.64
C PRO A 152 12.35 4.31 -7.82
N SER A 153 13.26 4.88 -8.60
CA SER A 153 12.91 5.61 -9.82
C SER A 153 12.77 4.68 -11.02
N PHE A 154 13.53 3.56 -11.00
CA PHE A 154 13.61 2.60 -12.10
C PHE A 154 13.80 1.18 -11.58
N VAL A 155 13.41 0.22 -12.43
CA VAL A 155 13.83 -1.16 -12.31
C VAL A 155 15.07 -1.37 -13.20
N TYR A 156 16.04 -2.06 -12.66
CA TYR A 156 17.27 -2.43 -13.37
C TYR A 156 17.32 -3.94 -13.56
N LEU A 157 17.85 -4.34 -14.73
CA LEU A 157 18.07 -5.72 -15.11
C LEU A 157 19.55 -5.94 -15.41
N ALA A 158 20.09 -7.07 -14.97
CA ALA A 158 21.43 -7.51 -15.33
C ALA A 158 21.46 -9.01 -15.65
N ALA A 159 22.44 -9.43 -16.47
CA ALA A 159 22.70 -10.84 -16.75
C ALA A 159 23.51 -11.52 -15.62
N SER A 160 24.15 -10.74 -14.76
CA SER A 160 24.92 -11.23 -13.61
C SER A 160 24.61 -10.39 -12.36
N PRO A 161 24.84 -10.93 -11.15
CA PRO A 161 24.52 -10.20 -9.91
C PRO A 161 25.32 -8.90 -9.74
N ASN A 162 26.46 -8.78 -10.39
CA ASN A 162 27.33 -7.61 -10.30
C ASN A 162 27.22 -6.67 -11.51
N GLY A 163 26.19 -6.87 -12.35
CA GLY A 163 25.97 -6.04 -13.54
C GLY A 163 26.70 -6.53 -14.79
N PRO A 164 26.80 -5.73 -15.86
CA PRO A 164 26.31 -4.37 -15.94
C PRO A 164 24.78 -4.27 -15.83
N TRP A 165 24.32 -3.26 -15.10
CA TRP A 165 22.90 -3.01 -14.88
C TRP A 165 22.31 -2.15 -15.98
N LYS A 166 21.23 -2.61 -16.58
CA LYS A 166 20.47 -1.88 -17.60
C LYS A 166 19.17 -1.37 -16.99
N ASN A 167 18.91 -0.08 -17.12
CA ASN A 167 17.61 0.49 -16.81
C ASN A 167 16.56 -0.01 -17.80
N ILE A 168 15.50 -0.66 -17.30
CA ILE A 168 14.37 -1.17 -18.10
C ILE A 168 13.10 -0.34 -17.91
N GLY A 169 13.21 0.84 -17.31
CA GLY A 169 12.07 1.69 -16.97
C GLY A 169 11.53 1.39 -15.58
N GLY A 170 10.32 1.87 -15.34
CA GLY A 170 9.60 1.62 -14.11
C GLY A 170 8.49 2.65 -13.92
N THR A 171 7.37 2.18 -13.40
CA THR A 171 6.24 3.01 -13.01
C THR A 171 5.78 2.59 -11.63
N GLU A 172 5.48 3.57 -10.79
CA GLU A 172 4.83 3.34 -9.51
C GLU A 172 3.32 3.29 -9.75
N ASN A 173 2.77 2.09 -9.88
CA ASN A 173 1.35 1.90 -10.15
C ASN A 173 0.52 1.74 -8.87
N GLN A 174 1.19 1.42 -7.76
CA GLN A 174 0.60 1.24 -6.43
C GLN A 174 1.57 1.77 -5.40
N GLN A 175 1.06 2.14 -4.25
CA GLN A 175 1.89 2.59 -3.15
C GLN A 175 2.92 1.51 -2.77
N LEU A 176 4.19 1.89 -2.69
CA LEU A 176 5.33 1.04 -2.36
C LEU A 176 5.64 -0.10 -3.36
N VAL A 177 5.12 -0.03 -4.58
CA VAL A 177 5.40 -1.01 -5.64
C VAL A 177 5.91 -0.32 -6.88
N ILE A 178 7.09 -0.71 -7.36
CA ILE A 178 7.58 -0.35 -8.69
C ILE A 178 7.41 -1.52 -9.65
N ARG A 179 6.99 -1.23 -10.87
CA ARG A 179 6.74 -2.21 -11.92
C ARG A 179 7.45 -1.82 -13.21
N ALA A 180 7.99 -2.83 -13.91
CA ALA A 180 8.56 -2.64 -15.25
C ALA A 180 8.27 -3.83 -16.15
N ASP A 181 8.17 -3.57 -17.45
CA ASP A 181 8.03 -4.60 -18.47
C ASP A 181 9.39 -5.22 -18.80
N THR A 182 9.41 -6.51 -19.13
CA THR A 182 10.64 -7.20 -19.48
C THR A 182 10.40 -8.27 -20.55
N ASN A 183 11.36 -8.43 -21.45
CA ASN A 183 11.46 -9.53 -22.40
C ASN A 183 12.68 -10.44 -22.13
N GLN A 184 13.33 -10.25 -20.98
CA GLN A 184 14.49 -11.03 -20.57
C GLN A 184 14.35 -11.38 -19.09
N LEU A 185 14.83 -12.55 -18.70
CA LEU A 185 15.02 -12.96 -17.32
C LEU A 185 16.46 -12.71 -16.90
N GLY A 186 16.69 -12.63 -15.60
CA GLY A 186 17.99 -12.33 -15.02
C GLY A 186 17.88 -11.79 -13.61
N TYR A 187 18.75 -10.84 -13.29
CA TYR A 187 18.80 -10.20 -11.98
C TYR A 187 18.06 -8.87 -12.02
N PHE A 188 17.09 -8.69 -11.12
CA PHE A 188 16.25 -7.50 -11.04
C PHE A 188 16.45 -6.79 -9.72
N VAL A 189 16.41 -5.46 -9.76
CA VAL A 189 16.44 -4.61 -8.57
C VAL A 189 15.72 -3.29 -8.83
N GLY A 190 14.94 -2.81 -7.88
CA GLY A 190 14.44 -1.45 -7.86
C GLY A 190 15.51 -0.52 -7.30
N GLY A 191 15.81 0.57 -7.97
CA GLY A 191 16.85 1.48 -7.57
C GLY A 191 16.55 2.95 -7.83
N TYR A 192 17.31 3.82 -7.17
CA TYR A 192 17.23 5.28 -7.31
C TYR A 192 18.62 5.86 -7.55
N PRO A 193 18.72 7.00 -8.27
CA PRO A 193 20.01 7.65 -8.53
C PRO A 193 20.75 7.99 -7.22
N ALA A 194 22.06 7.95 -7.25
CA ALA A 194 22.91 8.20 -6.07
C ALA A 194 22.69 9.59 -5.43
N ASN A 195 22.20 10.56 -6.21
CA ASN A 195 21.87 11.91 -5.76
C ASN A 195 20.38 12.12 -5.44
N ALA A 196 19.57 11.05 -5.42
CA ALA A 196 18.16 11.17 -5.08
C ALA A 196 17.99 11.58 -3.61
N VAL A 197 17.21 12.63 -3.38
CA VAL A 197 16.79 13.04 -2.05
C VAL A 197 15.57 12.21 -1.66
N ASN A 198 15.60 11.65 -0.45
CA ASN A 198 14.43 10.95 0.09
C ASN A 198 13.25 11.93 0.20
N LYS A 199 12.26 11.77 -0.69
CA LYS A 199 11.03 12.57 -0.69
C LYS A 199 9.95 12.00 0.24
N ASN A 200 10.17 10.79 0.77
CA ASN A 200 9.27 10.23 1.76
C ASN A 200 9.50 10.98 3.08
N PRO A 201 8.58 11.82 3.52
CA PRO A 201 8.76 12.54 4.77
C PRO A 201 8.83 11.50 5.89
N PRO A 202 9.82 11.57 6.78
CA PRO A 202 9.86 10.69 7.92
C PRO A 202 8.60 10.93 8.75
N ALA A 203 7.78 9.90 8.93
CA ALA A 203 6.71 9.80 9.95
C ALA A 203 5.75 11.00 10.14
N SER A 204 5.85 12.07 9.35
CA SER A 204 4.96 13.23 9.44
C SER A 204 3.52 12.90 9.02
N SER A 205 3.31 11.78 8.32
CA SER A 205 1.97 11.24 8.04
C SER A 205 1.20 10.82 9.30
N GLN A 206 1.88 10.61 10.42
CA GLN A 206 1.23 10.31 11.71
C GLN A 206 0.72 11.55 12.44
N LEU A 207 1.18 12.77 12.06
CA LEU A 207 0.67 14.00 12.68
C LEU A 207 -0.79 14.28 12.30
N LEU A 208 -1.20 13.91 11.10
CA LEU A 208 -2.57 14.13 10.63
C LEU A 208 -3.61 13.30 11.41
N PRO A 209 -3.45 11.98 11.65
CA PRO A 209 -4.33 11.23 12.53
C PRO A 209 -4.34 11.73 13.97
N ILE A 210 -3.18 12.14 14.51
CA ILE A 210 -3.08 12.70 15.85
C ILE A 210 -3.82 14.04 15.94
N ALA A 211 -3.63 14.94 14.98
CA ALA A 211 -4.33 16.22 14.93
C ALA A 211 -5.85 16.03 14.82
N VAL A 212 -6.33 15.10 14.00
CA VAL A 212 -7.74 14.75 13.88
C VAL A 212 -8.28 14.16 15.17
N ALA A 213 -7.55 13.25 15.82
CA ALA A 213 -7.96 12.68 17.10
C ALA A 213 -8.07 13.75 18.20
N VAL A 214 -7.10 14.67 18.29
CA VAL A 214 -7.13 15.80 19.23
C VAL A 214 -8.31 16.72 18.95
N LEU A 215 -8.63 16.99 17.69
CA LEU A 215 -9.76 17.83 17.29
C LEU A 215 -11.09 17.17 17.67
N ILE A 216 -11.25 15.87 17.44
CA ILE A 216 -12.45 15.11 17.84
C ILE A 216 -12.63 15.14 19.37
N VAL A 217 -11.56 14.87 20.12
CA VAL A 217 -11.59 14.92 21.58
C VAL A 217 -11.91 16.32 22.08
N GLY A 218 -11.34 17.37 21.46
CA GLY A 218 -11.62 18.78 21.77
C GLY A 218 -13.10 19.14 21.55
N VAL A 219 -13.69 18.70 20.44
CA VAL A 219 -15.12 18.92 20.14
C VAL A 219 -16.02 18.18 21.13
N LEU A 220 -15.67 16.97 21.53
CA LEU A 220 -16.43 16.23 22.52
C LEU A 220 -16.36 16.88 23.91
N ILE A 221 -15.17 17.30 24.34
CA ILE A 221 -14.97 17.98 25.64
C ILE A 221 -15.68 19.33 25.68
N ALA A 222 -15.67 20.11 24.61
CA ALA A 222 -16.35 21.40 24.54
C ALA A 222 -17.87 21.28 24.29
N GLY A 223 -18.30 20.31 23.51
CA GLY A 223 -19.70 20.14 23.13
C GLY A 223 -20.60 19.61 24.25
N ILE A 224 -20.09 18.73 25.11
CA ILE A 224 -20.87 18.15 26.22
C ILE A 224 -21.27 19.21 27.28
N PRO A 225 -20.36 20.04 27.79
CA PRO A 225 -20.71 21.10 28.75
C PRO A 225 -21.69 22.13 28.16
N LEU A 226 -21.51 22.55 26.90
CA LEU A 226 -22.41 23.47 26.22
C LEU A 226 -23.83 22.90 26.06
N ALA A 227 -23.97 21.62 25.80
CA ALA A 227 -25.26 20.95 25.71
C ALA A 227 -25.95 20.87 27.06
N ILE A 228 -25.19 20.67 28.17
CA ILE A 228 -25.69 20.64 29.54
C ILE A 228 -26.14 22.05 30.00
N LEU A 229 -25.30 23.08 29.69
CA LEU A 229 -25.64 24.47 30.05
C LEU A 229 -26.89 24.95 29.27
N ARG A 230 -27.05 24.62 28.01
CA ARG A 230 -28.29 24.92 27.27
C ARG A 230 -29.51 24.21 27.80
N ARG A 231 -29.37 22.98 28.31
CA ARG A 231 -30.50 22.27 28.98
C ARG A 231 -30.92 22.93 30.25
N ARG A 232 -29.98 23.43 31.08
CA ARG A 232 -30.31 24.14 32.32
C ARG A 232 -30.97 25.50 32.08
N ALA A 233 -30.52 26.22 31.04
CA ALA A 233 -31.13 27.50 30.64
C ALA A 233 -32.58 27.36 30.10
N ALA A 234 -32.89 26.24 29.43
CA ALA A 234 -34.22 25.97 28.89
C ALA A 234 -35.21 25.46 29.96
N GLY A 235 -34.74 24.83 31.07
CA GLY A 235 -35.58 24.34 32.13
C GLY A 235 -36.06 25.42 33.08
N ASN A 236 -35.42 26.58 33.14
CA ASN A 236 -35.82 27.69 34.04
C ASN A 236 -36.89 28.62 33.41
N VAL A 237 -37.29 28.42 32.17
CA VAL A 237 -38.30 29.28 31.53
C VAL A 237 -39.70 28.73 31.67
N ASP A 238 -39.87 27.47 32.02
CA ASP A 238 -41.19 26.80 32.11
C ASP A 238 -41.82 26.87 33.51
N GLU A 239 -41.10 27.37 34.56
CA GLU A 239 -41.58 27.42 35.95
C GLU A 239 -42.22 28.75 36.32
N GLU A 240 -42.14 29.82 35.48
CA GLU A 240 -42.61 31.18 35.85
C GLU A 240 -43.96 31.56 35.23
N SER A 241 -44.69 30.63 34.61
CA SER A 241 -45.94 30.97 33.89
C SER A 241 -47.23 30.32 34.43
N ASP A 242 -47.19 29.63 35.56
CA ASP A 242 -48.38 28.94 36.10
C ASP A 242 -48.96 29.58 37.38
N GLU A 243 -48.63 30.81 37.69
CA GLU A 243 -49.19 31.48 38.87
C GLU A 243 -49.87 32.78 38.45
N GLU A 244 -51.07 32.68 37.84
CA GLU A 244 -52.14 33.71 37.89
C GLU A 244 -53.32 33.26 37.03
N ASP A 245 -54.39 32.75 37.67
CA ASP A 245 -55.79 33.14 37.46
C ASP A 245 -56.72 32.12 38.17
N ASP A 246 -57.08 32.47 39.42
CA ASP A 246 -58.18 31.87 40.17
C ASP A 246 -59.38 32.83 40.06
N PRO A 247 -60.46 32.53 39.32
CA PRO A 247 -61.64 33.40 39.30
C PRO A 247 -62.54 33.12 40.47
N GLU A 248 -62.69 34.14 41.30
CA GLU A 248 -63.61 34.34 42.41
C GLU A 248 -65.05 33.92 42.03
N VAL A 249 -65.55 32.84 42.64
CA VAL A 249 -66.96 32.37 42.53
C VAL A 249 -67.80 33.09 43.60
N THR A 250 -68.60 34.08 43.18
CA THR A 250 -69.63 34.72 44.02
C THR A 250 -70.88 33.84 44.12
N PRO A 251 -71.38 33.58 45.33
CA PRO A 251 -72.67 32.86 45.46
C PRO A 251 -73.87 33.82 45.29
N ARG A 252 -74.82 33.48 44.50
CA ARG A 252 -76.13 34.11 44.41
C ARG A 252 -77.13 33.26 45.26
N THR A 253 -77.80 33.97 46.16
CA THR A 253 -79.01 33.63 46.88
C THR A 253 -80.16 33.19 46.01
#